data_f99c161fece3544d03a8e1a7ed74c6af
#
_entry.id   f99c161fece3544d03a8e1a7ed74c6af
#
_cell.length_a   1.000
_cell.length_b   1.000
_cell.length_c   1.000
_cell.angle_alpha   90.00
_cell.angle_beta   90.00
_cell.angle_gamma   90.00
#
_symmetry.space_group_name_H-M   'P 1'
#
loop_
_entity.id
_entity.type
_entity.pdbx_description
1 polymer ?
#
loop_
_entity_poly.entity_id
_entity_poly.type
_entity_poly.pdbx_seq_one_letter_code
_entity_poly.pdbx_strand_id
1 'polypeptide(L)'
;LWIYEGMRQAYEKNARIMLGGMFGNGTVSFDNAMVYLAWLFRRGRWITLYREVCGINKKLHFTKKSVLQTAVKDSFHKKVKKADREALFGKSFVRRDYLKKNGSDKRLLRLDKKIQKCSYSHKAYQQAFLTADTLRHYGEYMQKNSLFTGVIMRDPTRDKRMIEFVTSLPYGQFTHNGVRRRLIAEYMKDIVPAHILKEKGMGRQSADLKQRLLPFSSQIEEEWKENYKKFSGSTCIDCKKALTGLEEKGIKDMTDFEIVRHIFTNILLEYLEAKKSYNVDRRVD
;
A
#
# COMPACT_ATOMS: atom_id res chain seq x y z
N LEU A 1 -4.67 -11.03 7.29
CA LEU A 1 -5.34 -12.32 7.54
C LEU A 1 -4.69 -13.47 6.74
N TRP A 2 -4.56 -13.38 5.41
CA TRP A 2 -4.02 -14.45 4.56
C TRP A 2 -2.57 -14.86 4.88
N ILE A 3 -1.70 -13.91 5.28
CA ILE A 3 -0.33 -14.23 5.70
C ILE A 3 -0.34 -15.04 6.99
N TYR A 4 -1.15 -14.63 7.97
CA TYR A 4 -1.33 -15.37 9.21
C TYR A 4 -1.76 -16.82 8.93
N GLU A 5 -2.78 -16.99 8.08
CA GLU A 5 -3.28 -18.31 7.72
C GLU A 5 -2.22 -19.14 6.99
N GLY A 6 -1.48 -18.55 6.06
CA GLY A 6 -0.37 -19.24 5.40
C GLY A 6 0.72 -19.69 6.38
N MET A 7 1.05 -18.87 7.39
CA MET A 7 2.01 -19.21 8.43
C MET A 7 1.47 -20.32 9.36
N ARG A 8 0.17 -20.29 9.71
CA ARG A 8 -0.49 -21.34 10.49
C ARG A 8 -0.41 -22.68 9.78
N GLN A 9 -0.76 -22.73 8.50
CA GLN A 9 -0.65 -23.94 7.69
C GLN A 9 0.79 -24.44 7.53
N ALA A 10 1.76 -23.52 7.44
CA ALA A 10 3.17 -23.86 7.42
C ALA A 10 3.60 -24.53 8.74
N TYR A 11 3.14 -24.01 9.88
CA TYR A 11 3.39 -24.61 11.19
C TYR A 11 2.85 -26.03 11.28
N GLU A 12 1.63 -26.27 10.82
CA GLU A 12 1.00 -27.60 10.79
C GLU A 12 1.77 -28.61 9.94
N LYS A 13 2.49 -28.10 8.92
CA LYS A 13 3.40 -28.91 8.09
C LYS A 13 4.83 -28.98 8.65
N ASN A 14 5.02 -28.69 9.92
CA ASN A 14 6.31 -28.69 10.63
C ASN A 14 7.34 -27.67 10.08
N ALA A 15 6.94 -26.70 9.28
CA ALA A 15 7.83 -25.61 8.90
C ALA A 15 7.98 -24.62 10.06
N ARG A 16 9.20 -24.15 10.31
CA ARG A 16 9.51 -23.14 11.34
C ARG A 16 9.97 -21.83 10.74
N ILE A 17 10.27 -21.84 9.46
CA ILE A 17 10.69 -20.65 8.71
C ILE A 17 9.87 -20.59 7.43
N MET A 18 9.33 -19.42 7.13
CA MET A 18 8.64 -19.12 5.87
C MET A 18 9.36 -17.99 5.15
N LEU A 19 9.67 -18.19 3.88
CA LEU A 19 10.28 -17.16 3.05
C LEU A 19 9.20 -16.36 2.33
N GLY A 20 9.32 -15.04 2.36
CA GLY A 20 8.47 -14.11 1.63
C GLY A 20 9.26 -13.20 0.70
N GLY A 21 8.55 -12.41 -0.09
CA GLY A 21 9.11 -11.41 -1.00
C GLY A 21 8.30 -10.12 -1.02
N MET A 22 7.60 -9.81 0.06
CA MET A 22 6.68 -8.66 0.13
C MET A 22 7.39 -7.32 -0.07
N PHE A 23 8.67 -7.24 0.29
CA PHE A 23 9.46 -6.03 0.15
C PHE A 23 10.09 -5.88 -1.24
N GLY A 24 9.95 -6.87 -2.10
CA GLY A 24 10.52 -6.88 -3.46
C GLY A 24 10.16 -5.67 -4.30
N ASN A 25 8.96 -5.12 -4.14
CA ASN A 25 8.52 -3.89 -4.85
C ASN A 25 9.35 -2.64 -4.49
N GLY A 26 10.01 -2.62 -3.36
CA GLY A 26 10.95 -1.56 -2.96
C GLY A 26 12.40 -1.83 -3.39
N THR A 27 12.72 -3.07 -3.73
CA THR A 27 14.06 -3.55 -4.03
C THR A 27 14.15 -4.13 -5.44
N VAL A 28 14.25 -5.44 -5.58
CA VAL A 28 14.52 -6.13 -6.86
C VAL A 28 13.43 -5.94 -7.92
N SER A 29 12.19 -5.76 -7.52
CA SER A 29 11.06 -5.49 -8.42
C SER A 29 10.67 -4.01 -8.45
N PHE A 30 11.54 -3.12 -7.96
CA PHE A 30 11.26 -1.69 -7.98
C PHE A 30 11.05 -1.20 -9.42
N ASP A 31 9.98 -0.44 -9.61
CA ASP A 31 9.68 0.17 -10.90
C ASP A 31 8.78 1.40 -10.70
N ASN A 32 9.23 2.53 -11.20
CA ASN A 32 8.43 3.73 -11.34
C ASN A 32 8.81 4.50 -12.59
N ALA A 33 8.42 3.96 -13.75
CA ALA A 33 8.76 4.51 -15.05
C ALA A 33 8.35 5.99 -15.20
N MET A 34 7.18 6.40 -14.65
CA MET A 34 6.71 7.78 -14.79
C MET A 34 7.58 8.78 -14.04
N VAL A 35 8.04 8.45 -12.83
CA VAL A 35 9.02 9.28 -12.09
C VAL A 35 10.34 9.38 -12.86
N TYR A 36 10.76 8.31 -13.51
CA TYR A 36 11.96 8.33 -14.34
C TYR A 36 11.81 9.23 -15.56
N LEU A 37 10.72 9.12 -16.30
CA LEU A 37 10.45 9.99 -17.44
C LEU A 37 10.39 11.45 -17.04
N ALA A 38 9.72 11.77 -15.93
CA ALA A 38 9.69 13.12 -15.38
C ALA A 38 11.08 13.64 -14.99
N TRP A 39 11.93 12.77 -14.45
CA TRP A 39 13.32 13.08 -14.14
C TRP A 39 14.14 13.33 -15.42
N LEU A 40 14.01 12.48 -16.46
CA LEU A 40 14.66 12.67 -17.75
C LEU A 40 14.29 14.01 -18.39
N PHE A 41 12.97 14.33 -18.36
CA PHE A 41 12.46 15.60 -18.87
C PHE A 41 13.14 16.80 -18.18
N ARG A 42 13.16 16.83 -16.84
CA ARG A 42 13.78 17.91 -16.07
C ARG A 42 15.28 18.03 -16.25
N ARG A 43 15.96 16.96 -16.60
CA ARG A 43 17.40 16.93 -16.85
C ARG A 43 17.76 17.22 -18.30
N GLY A 44 16.80 17.52 -19.17
CA GLY A 44 17.03 17.77 -20.59
C GLY A 44 17.53 16.55 -21.35
N ARG A 45 17.32 15.34 -20.83
CA ARG A 45 17.77 14.10 -21.47
C ARG A 45 16.76 13.64 -22.53
N TRP A 46 16.55 14.48 -23.53
CA TRP A 46 15.48 14.34 -24.53
C TRP A 46 15.59 13.07 -25.36
N ILE A 47 16.79 12.67 -25.79
CA ILE A 47 17.00 11.46 -26.60
C ILE A 47 16.61 10.21 -25.79
N THR A 48 17.08 10.14 -24.57
CA THR A 48 16.74 9.02 -23.66
C THR A 48 15.23 9.00 -23.36
N LEU A 49 14.65 10.17 -23.06
CA LEU A 49 13.21 10.32 -22.83
C LEU A 49 12.40 9.81 -24.03
N TYR A 50 12.75 10.21 -25.24
CA TYR A 50 12.03 9.77 -26.44
C TYR A 50 12.13 8.26 -26.66
N ARG A 51 13.32 7.68 -26.46
CA ARG A 51 13.53 6.21 -26.53
C ARG A 51 12.64 5.46 -25.53
N GLU A 52 12.60 5.93 -24.28
CA GLU A 52 11.76 5.34 -23.24
C GLU A 52 10.26 5.48 -23.57
N VAL A 53 9.83 6.63 -24.06
CA VAL A 53 8.43 6.84 -24.50
C VAL A 53 8.06 5.89 -25.65
N CYS A 54 8.95 5.72 -26.63
CA CYS A 54 8.75 4.77 -27.72
C CYS A 54 8.71 3.32 -27.22
N GLY A 55 9.56 2.97 -26.29
CA GLY A 55 9.58 1.63 -25.68
C GLY A 55 8.29 1.32 -24.92
N ILE A 56 7.79 2.28 -24.13
CA ILE A 56 6.51 2.17 -23.42
C ILE A 56 5.33 2.05 -24.38
N ASN A 57 5.29 2.87 -25.44
CA ASN A 57 4.26 2.77 -26.47
C ASN A 57 4.24 1.38 -27.12
N LYS A 58 5.42 0.87 -27.52
CA LYS A 58 5.54 -0.43 -28.20
C LYS A 58 5.14 -1.62 -27.31
N LYS A 59 5.49 -1.57 -26.03
CA LYS A 59 5.33 -2.72 -25.11
C LYS A 59 4.05 -2.68 -24.30
N LEU A 60 3.61 -1.48 -23.91
CA LEU A 60 2.46 -1.29 -23.01
C LEU A 60 1.25 -0.67 -23.71
N HIS A 61 1.35 -0.37 -25.02
CA HIS A 61 0.30 0.16 -25.86
C HIS A 61 -0.28 1.52 -25.42
N PHE A 62 0.43 2.27 -24.56
CA PHE A 62 0.07 3.66 -24.26
C PHE A 62 0.47 4.58 -25.42
N THR A 63 -0.35 5.58 -25.73
CA THR A 63 0.02 6.55 -26.78
C THR A 63 1.22 7.38 -26.35
N LYS A 64 2.14 7.65 -27.28
CA LYS A 64 3.32 8.49 -27.02
C LYS A 64 2.94 9.84 -26.44
N LYS A 65 1.85 10.45 -26.93
CA LYS A 65 1.30 11.71 -26.46
C LYS A 65 0.90 11.63 -24.97
N SER A 66 0.15 10.61 -24.57
CA SER A 66 -0.28 10.42 -23.18
C SER A 66 0.90 10.23 -22.25
N VAL A 67 1.87 9.40 -22.64
CA VAL A 67 3.09 9.15 -21.84
C VAL A 67 3.89 10.42 -21.66
N LEU A 68 4.10 11.20 -22.74
CA LEU A 68 4.84 12.46 -22.69
C LEU A 68 4.10 13.51 -21.85
N GLN A 69 2.79 13.66 -22.05
CA GLN A 69 1.98 14.58 -21.26
C GLN A 69 2.08 14.25 -19.75
N THR A 70 2.05 12.97 -19.39
CA THR A 70 2.22 12.53 -18.00
C THR A 70 3.61 12.89 -17.48
N ALA A 71 4.66 12.61 -18.25
CA ALA A 71 6.04 12.93 -17.88
C ALA A 71 6.22 14.45 -17.65
N VAL A 72 5.67 15.28 -18.55
CA VAL A 72 5.69 16.75 -18.41
C VAL A 72 4.91 17.19 -17.18
N LYS A 73 3.66 16.72 -17.03
CA LYS A 73 2.81 17.06 -15.88
C LYS A 73 3.47 16.70 -14.54
N ASP A 74 4.12 15.54 -14.46
CA ASP A 74 4.77 15.07 -13.24
C ASP A 74 6.15 15.71 -13.02
N SER A 75 6.69 16.40 -14.03
CA SER A 75 7.94 17.18 -13.91
C SER A 75 7.81 18.46 -13.12
N PHE A 76 6.61 19.01 -13.04
CA PHE A 76 6.36 20.26 -12.34
C PHE A 76 5.81 20.04 -10.93
N HIS A 77 6.27 20.84 -9.98
CA HIS A 77 5.81 20.79 -8.60
C HIS A 77 4.32 21.07 -8.51
N LYS A 78 3.53 20.07 -8.16
CA LYS A 78 2.14 20.30 -7.78
C LYS A 78 2.10 20.81 -6.34
N LYS A 79 1.69 22.07 -6.16
CA LYS A 79 1.27 22.49 -4.81
C LYS A 79 0.04 21.67 -4.45
N VAL A 80 0.10 20.96 -3.32
CA VAL A 80 -1.06 20.25 -2.78
C VAL A 80 -2.16 21.26 -2.54
N LYS A 81 -3.23 21.17 -3.31
CA LYS A 81 -4.39 22.05 -3.15
C LYS A 81 -5.06 21.78 -1.81
N LYS A 82 -5.72 22.78 -1.24
CA LYS A 82 -6.51 22.62 0.00
C LYS A 82 -7.55 21.51 -0.17
N ALA A 83 -8.20 21.42 -1.34
CA ALA A 83 -9.15 20.37 -1.67
C ALA A 83 -8.55 18.95 -1.61
N ASP A 84 -7.30 18.77 -2.06
CA ASP A 84 -6.64 17.45 -2.02
C ASP A 84 -6.35 17.03 -0.57
N ARG A 85 -6.05 17.99 0.31
CA ARG A 85 -5.86 17.75 1.75
C ARG A 85 -7.18 17.40 2.43
N GLU A 86 -8.25 18.09 2.08
CA GLU A 86 -9.59 17.75 2.59
C GLU A 86 -10.02 16.35 2.13
N ALA A 87 -9.74 16.00 0.87
CA ALA A 87 -10.03 14.67 0.33
C ALA A 87 -9.23 13.56 1.03
N LEU A 88 -7.99 13.84 1.48
CA LEU A 88 -7.17 12.86 2.22
C LEU A 88 -7.86 12.43 3.53
N PHE A 89 -8.47 13.38 4.24
CA PHE A 89 -9.16 13.12 5.51
C PHE A 89 -10.64 12.78 5.30
N GLY A 90 -11.26 13.26 4.22
CA GLY A 90 -12.69 13.09 3.95
C GLY A 90 -13.13 11.64 3.77
N LYS A 91 -12.22 10.80 3.28
CA LYS A 91 -12.47 9.36 3.09
C LYS A 91 -12.27 8.52 4.34
N SER A 92 -11.81 9.08 5.45
CA SER A 92 -11.61 8.37 6.71
C SER A 92 -12.83 8.55 7.64
N PHE A 93 -13.08 7.54 8.47
CA PHE A 93 -14.01 7.66 9.60
C PHE A 93 -13.31 8.11 10.89
N VAL A 94 -12.00 8.36 10.85
CA VAL A 94 -11.31 8.92 12.02
C VAL A 94 -11.69 10.38 12.17
N ARG A 95 -12.08 10.77 13.39
CA ARG A 95 -12.52 12.13 13.72
C ARG A 95 -11.37 13.13 13.53
N ARG A 96 -11.67 14.24 12.90
CA ARG A 96 -10.66 15.25 12.56
C ARG A 96 -10.15 16.03 13.78
N ASP A 97 -11.00 16.26 14.77
CA ASP A 97 -10.63 16.85 16.05
C ASP A 97 -9.65 15.93 16.82
N TYR A 98 -9.89 14.62 16.82
CA TYR A 98 -8.96 13.64 17.37
C TYR A 98 -7.59 13.67 16.69
N LEU A 99 -7.54 13.68 15.35
CA LEU A 99 -6.28 13.80 14.61
C LEU A 99 -5.52 15.07 14.93
N LYS A 100 -6.23 16.21 15.05
CA LYS A 100 -5.64 17.51 15.43
C LYS A 100 -5.09 17.48 16.85
N LYS A 101 -5.87 16.99 17.81
CA LYS A 101 -5.50 16.90 19.23
C LYS A 101 -4.18 16.10 19.41
N ASN A 102 -3.99 15.04 18.63
CA ASN A 102 -2.81 14.18 18.70
C ASN A 102 -1.70 14.59 17.72
N GLY A 103 -1.85 15.69 16.98
CA GLY A 103 -0.87 16.14 15.98
C GLY A 103 -0.70 15.21 14.78
N SER A 104 -1.56 14.20 14.65
CA SER A 104 -1.50 13.19 13.57
C SER A 104 -1.81 13.80 12.20
N ASP A 105 -2.69 14.79 12.13
CA ASP A 105 -2.97 15.55 10.92
C ASP A 105 -1.72 16.24 10.36
N LYS A 106 -0.93 16.89 11.22
CA LYS A 106 0.35 17.53 10.85
C LYS A 106 1.39 16.50 10.41
N ARG A 107 1.42 15.33 11.08
CA ARG A 107 2.33 14.23 10.73
C ARG A 107 2.00 13.66 9.36
N LEU A 108 0.74 13.37 9.07
CA LEU A 108 0.26 12.88 7.77
C LEU A 108 0.58 13.87 6.65
N LEU A 109 0.32 15.17 6.86
CA LEU A 109 0.66 16.21 5.89
C LEU A 109 2.17 16.35 5.64
N ARG A 110 3.01 16.14 6.66
CA ARG A 110 4.47 16.12 6.47
C ARG A 110 4.92 14.91 5.65
N LEU A 111 4.34 13.72 5.92
CA LEU A 111 4.62 12.51 5.15
C LEU A 111 4.22 12.67 3.69
N ASP A 112 3.02 13.18 3.42
CA ASP A 112 2.55 13.45 2.07
C ASP A 112 3.48 14.42 1.32
N LYS A 113 3.86 15.55 1.94
CA LYS A 113 4.85 16.47 1.38
C LYS A 113 6.21 15.82 1.13
N LYS A 114 6.67 14.94 2.03
CA LYS A 114 7.93 14.22 1.86
C LYS A 114 7.87 13.30 0.64
N ILE A 115 6.80 12.51 0.52
CA ILE A 115 6.59 11.60 -0.63
C ILE A 115 6.53 12.40 -1.94
N GLN A 116 5.79 13.51 -1.96
CA GLN A 116 5.70 14.36 -3.14
C GLN A 116 7.07 14.95 -3.54
N LYS A 117 7.86 15.43 -2.58
CA LYS A 117 9.23 15.89 -2.85
C LYS A 117 10.11 14.77 -3.41
N CYS A 118 9.97 13.56 -2.87
CA CYS A 118 10.74 12.41 -3.34
C CYS A 118 10.36 11.98 -4.75
N SER A 119 9.14 12.27 -5.23
CA SER A 119 8.71 11.92 -6.59
C SER A 119 9.49 12.62 -7.71
N TYR A 120 10.32 13.62 -7.39
CA TYR A 120 11.18 14.32 -8.34
C TYR A 120 12.49 13.61 -8.67
N SER A 121 12.86 12.61 -7.91
CA SER A 121 14.04 11.78 -8.18
C SER A 121 13.68 10.32 -7.95
N HIS A 122 13.95 9.49 -8.93
CA HIS A 122 13.72 8.05 -8.79
C HIS A 122 14.49 7.46 -7.59
N LYS A 123 15.72 7.93 -7.33
CA LYS A 123 16.49 7.54 -6.14
C LYS A 123 15.83 7.98 -4.85
N ALA A 124 15.43 9.26 -4.75
CA ALA A 124 14.76 9.77 -3.58
C ALA A 124 13.40 9.09 -3.36
N TYR A 125 12.67 8.77 -4.44
CA TYR A 125 11.42 8.02 -4.37
C TYR A 125 11.65 6.59 -3.84
N GLN A 126 12.64 5.89 -4.36
CA GLN A 126 13.02 4.56 -3.86
C GLN A 126 13.45 4.61 -2.39
N GLN A 127 14.29 5.57 -2.02
CA GLN A 127 14.71 5.78 -0.64
C GLN A 127 13.54 6.10 0.30
N ALA A 128 12.56 6.89 -0.15
CA ALA A 128 11.36 7.18 0.63
C ALA A 128 10.52 5.92 0.86
N PHE A 129 10.45 5.03 -0.13
CA PHE A 129 9.78 3.74 -0.02
C PHE A 129 10.51 2.81 0.97
N LEU A 130 11.85 2.87 0.98
CA LEU A 130 12.73 2.12 1.90
C LEU A 130 12.93 2.84 3.24
N THR A 131 12.03 3.76 3.64
CA THR A 131 12.19 4.50 4.90
C THR A 131 12.10 3.60 6.13
N ALA A 132 12.71 4.05 7.22
CA ALA A 132 12.66 3.35 8.49
C ALA A 132 11.22 3.11 8.98
N ASP A 133 10.30 4.06 8.74
CA ASP A 133 8.89 3.90 9.14
C ASP A 133 8.22 2.74 8.40
N THR A 134 8.42 2.62 7.07
CA THR A 134 7.89 1.51 6.27
C THR A 134 8.49 0.18 6.73
N LEU A 135 9.80 0.15 6.95
CA LEU A 135 10.51 -1.03 7.43
C LEU A 135 10.05 -1.44 8.83
N ARG A 136 9.83 -0.46 9.72
CA ARG A 136 9.37 -0.69 11.09
C ARG A 136 7.98 -1.31 11.10
N HIS A 137 7.00 -0.72 10.45
CA HIS A 137 5.63 -1.25 10.41
C HIS A 137 5.57 -2.65 9.81
N TYR A 138 6.33 -2.89 8.74
CA TYR A 138 6.43 -4.22 8.17
C TYR A 138 7.05 -5.21 9.16
N GLY A 139 8.12 -4.82 9.85
CA GLY A 139 8.78 -5.63 10.87
C GLY A 139 7.86 -5.98 12.04
N GLU A 140 7.14 -4.99 12.56
CA GLU A 140 6.16 -5.17 13.65
C GLU A 140 5.06 -6.15 13.24
N TYR A 141 4.54 -6.02 12.02
CA TYR A 141 3.51 -6.91 11.49
C TYR A 141 4.01 -8.36 11.37
N MET A 142 5.21 -8.57 10.80
CA MET A 142 5.81 -9.90 10.67
C MET A 142 6.12 -10.52 12.02
N GLN A 143 6.63 -9.73 12.96
CA GLN A 143 6.92 -10.19 14.31
C GLN A 143 5.66 -10.66 15.04
N LYS A 144 4.58 -9.92 14.96
CA LYS A 144 3.29 -10.30 15.56
C LYS A 144 2.79 -11.62 14.99
N ASN A 145 2.77 -11.76 13.66
CA ASN A 145 2.36 -13.03 13.04
C ASN A 145 3.26 -14.19 13.46
N SER A 146 4.58 -13.97 13.55
CA SER A 146 5.52 -15.00 14.00
C SER A 146 5.27 -15.44 15.46
N LEU A 147 4.95 -14.51 16.34
CA LEU A 147 4.61 -14.80 17.73
C LEU A 147 3.34 -15.64 17.85
N PHE A 148 2.33 -15.34 17.05
CA PHE A 148 1.05 -16.08 17.08
C PHE A 148 1.12 -17.46 16.43
N THR A 149 1.98 -17.63 15.42
CA THR A 149 2.01 -18.87 14.63
C THR A 149 3.17 -19.79 14.97
N GLY A 150 4.18 -19.32 15.67
CA GLY A 150 5.43 -20.06 15.91
C GLY A 150 6.32 -20.21 14.67
N VAL A 151 5.98 -19.54 13.54
CA VAL A 151 6.76 -19.57 12.30
C VAL A 151 7.48 -18.25 12.11
N ILE A 152 8.78 -18.29 11.84
CA ILE A 152 9.57 -17.09 11.60
C ILE A 152 9.46 -16.69 10.12
N MET A 153 8.89 -15.51 9.84
CA MET A 153 8.89 -14.96 8.49
C MET A 153 10.22 -14.29 8.18
N ARG A 154 10.83 -14.70 7.08
CA ARG A 154 12.04 -14.08 6.52
C ARG A 154 11.77 -13.53 5.14
N ASP A 155 12.27 -12.34 4.85
CA ASP A 155 12.14 -11.71 3.54
C ASP A 155 13.54 -11.36 3.00
N PRO A 156 14.09 -12.19 2.11
CA PRO A 156 15.40 -11.93 1.51
C PRO A 156 15.47 -10.62 0.74
N THR A 157 14.34 -10.15 0.20
CA THR A 157 14.29 -8.88 -0.53
C THR A 157 14.44 -7.65 0.37
N ARG A 158 14.37 -7.85 1.70
CA ARG A 158 14.58 -6.84 2.74
C ARG A 158 15.96 -6.92 3.39
N ASP A 159 16.80 -7.86 2.98
CA ASP A 159 18.18 -7.96 3.52
C ASP A 159 18.94 -6.64 3.27
N LYS A 160 19.72 -6.21 4.25
CA LYS A 160 20.50 -4.96 4.18
C LYS A 160 21.37 -4.93 2.92
N ARG A 161 22.06 -6.03 2.61
CA ARG A 161 22.93 -6.16 1.45
C ARG A 161 22.15 -6.00 0.15
N MET A 162 20.92 -6.56 0.09
CA MET A 162 20.03 -6.39 -1.05
C MET A 162 19.59 -4.94 -1.21
N ILE A 163 19.24 -4.27 -0.12
CA ILE A 163 18.85 -2.84 -0.13
C ILE A 163 20.03 -1.98 -0.60
N GLU A 164 21.22 -2.18 -0.07
CA GLU A 164 22.43 -1.46 -0.46
C GLU A 164 22.75 -1.67 -1.93
N PHE A 165 22.70 -2.92 -2.40
CA PHE A 165 22.91 -3.26 -3.80
C PHE A 165 21.92 -2.54 -4.71
N VAL A 166 20.62 -2.70 -4.51
CA VAL A 166 19.61 -2.12 -5.41
C VAL A 166 19.61 -0.58 -5.39
N THR A 167 19.93 0.03 -4.25
CA THR A 167 20.02 1.51 -4.16
C THR A 167 21.28 2.06 -4.84
N SER A 168 22.31 1.25 -5.04
CA SER A 168 23.52 1.63 -5.79
C SER A 168 23.31 1.62 -7.30
N LEU A 169 22.33 0.85 -7.81
CA LEU A 169 22.11 0.66 -9.24
C LEU A 169 21.60 1.94 -9.93
N PRO A 170 22.04 2.18 -11.18
CA PRO A 170 21.42 3.21 -12.02
C PRO A 170 20.00 2.82 -12.40
N TYR A 171 19.13 3.81 -12.55
CA TYR A 171 17.69 3.55 -12.73
C TYR A 171 17.35 2.71 -13.97
N GLY A 172 18.14 2.83 -15.05
CA GLY A 172 17.95 1.99 -16.25
C GLY A 172 18.03 0.49 -16.02
N GLN A 173 18.50 0.05 -14.83
CA GLN A 173 18.44 -1.36 -14.44
C GLN A 173 17.04 -1.80 -13.96
N PHE A 174 16.20 -0.86 -13.53
CA PHE A 174 14.85 -1.16 -13.07
C PHE A 174 13.81 -1.05 -14.19
N THR A 175 14.01 -0.10 -15.11
CA THR A 175 13.17 0.07 -16.29
C THR A 175 14.00 0.57 -17.46
N HIS A 176 13.79 0.02 -18.65
CA HIS A 176 14.47 0.44 -19.87
C HIS A 176 13.68 0.05 -21.11
N ASN A 177 13.52 1.00 -22.04
CA ASN A 177 12.79 0.78 -23.31
C ASN A 177 11.42 0.10 -23.12
N GLY A 178 10.66 0.52 -22.08
CA GLY A 178 9.35 -0.03 -21.75
C GLY A 178 9.38 -1.41 -21.08
N VAL A 179 10.55 -1.99 -20.79
CA VAL A 179 10.65 -3.16 -19.93
C VAL A 179 10.57 -2.71 -18.50
N ARG A 180 9.53 -3.15 -17.80
CA ARG A 180 9.30 -2.88 -16.38
C ARG A 180 9.94 -3.98 -15.54
N ARG A 181 10.29 -3.65 -14.28
CA ARG A 181 10.90 -4.61 -13.34
C ARG A 181 12.06 -5.38 -13.96
N ARG A 182 12.92 -4.64 -14.67
CA ARG A 182 13.93 -5.21 -15.56
C ARG A 182 14.87 -6.18 -14.86
N LEU A 183 15.23 -5.95 -13.59
CA LEU A 183 16.06 -6.88 -12.81
C LEU A 183 15.45 -8.28 -12.77
N ILE A 184 14.13 -8.39 -12.63
CA ILE A 184 13.44 -9.69 -12.66
C ILE A 184 13.27 -10.15 -14.11
N ALA A 185 12.79 -9.28 -14.98
CA ALA A 185 12.39 -9.65 -16.34
C ALA A 185 13.57 -10.12 -17.22
N GLU A 186 14.77 -9.56 -17.03
CA GLU A 186 15.92 -9.87 -17.87
C GLU A 186 16.97 -10.75 -17.17
N TYR A 187 17.18 -10.57 -15.86
CA TYR A 187 18.25 -11.27 -15.15
C TYR A 187 17.80 -12.53 -14.41
N MET A 188 16.48 -12.72 -14.27
CA MET A 188 15.94 -13.93 -13.63
C MET A 188 15.15 -14.81 -14.63
N LYS A 189 15.32 -14.62 -15.93
CA LYS A 189 14.60 -15.35 -16.98
C LYS A 189 14.81 -16.86 -16.95
N ASP A 190 15.96 -17.30 -16.45
CA ASP A 190 16.30 -18.71 -16.35
C ASP A 190 15.78 -19.37 -15.05
N ILE A 191 15.25 -18.57 -14.12
CA ILE A 191 14.73 -19.01 -12.82
C ILE A 191 13.20 -18.84 -12.76
N VAL A 192 12.70 -17.72 -13.25
CA VAL A 192 11.27 -17.39 -13.21
C VAL A 192 10.57 -17.98 -14.46
N PRO A 193 9.47 -18.73 -14.30
CA PRO A 193 8.74 -19.31 -15.43
C PRO A 193 8.33 -18.27 -16.47
N ALA A 194 8.48 -18.61 -17.75
CA ALA A 194 8.28 -17.68 -18.86
C ALA A 194 6.88 -17.05 -18.91
N HIS A 195 5.84 -17.78 -18.47
CA HIS A 195 4.48 -17.22 -18.41
C HIS A 195 4.34 -16.10 -17.38
N ILE A 196 5.06 -16.18 -16.24
CA ILE A 196 5.11 -15.12 -15.22
C ILE A 196 5.82 -13.88 -15.77
N LEU A 197 6.94 -14.07 -16.48
CA LEU A 197 7.68 -12.95 -17.08
C LEU A 197 6.93 -12.24 -18.21
N LYS A 198 6.05 -12.95 -18.90
CA LYS A 198 5.21 -12.41 -19.99
C LYS A 198 3.94 -11.72 -19.49
N GLU A 199 3.58 -11.94 -18.21
CA GLU A 199 2.38 -11.35 -17.64
C GLU A 199 2.49 -9.82 -17.60
N LYS A 200 1.55 -9.14 -18.26
CA LYS A 200 1.50 -7.67 -18.33
C LYS A 200 0.52 -7.06 -17.33
N GLY A 201 -0.37 -7.89 -16.79
CA GLY A 201 -1.37 -7.48 -15.82
C GLY A 201 -0.79 -7.25 -14.44
N MET A 202 -1.48 -6.46 -13.65
CA MET A 202 -1.26 -6.41 -12.21
C MET A 202 -2.32 -7.27 -11.53
N GLY A 203 -1.89 -8.30 -10.80
CA GLY A 203 -2.79 -9.07 -9.95
C GLY A 203 -3.45 -8.15 -8.92
N ARG A 204 -4.74 -8.33 -8.72
CA ARG A 204 -5.49 -7.66 -7.65
C ARG A 204 -5.52 -8.56 -6.43
N GLN A 205 -5.10 -8.06 -5.30
CA GLN A 205 -5.30 -8.77 -4.04
C GLN A 205 -6.79 -8.71 -3.70
N SER A 206 -7.36 -9.88 -3.36
CA SER A 206 -8.77 -10.02 -3.02
C SER A 206 -9.72 -9.41 -4.08
N ALA A 207 -9.47 -9.69 -5.36
CA ALA A 207 -10.27 -9.18 -6.48
C ALA A 207 -11.76 -9.57 -6.38
N ASP A 208 -12.04 -10.65 -5.67
CA ASP A 208 -13.34 -11.24 -5.39
C ASP A 208 -13.91 -10.88 -4.01
N LEU A 209 -13.30 -9.92 -3.28
CA LEU A 209 -13.70 -9.57 -1.93
C LEU A 209 -15.20 -9.30 -1.83
N LYS A 210 -15.70 -8.42 -2.68
CA LYS A 210 -17.11 -8.05 -2.70
C LYS A 210 -18.02 -9.25 -3.01
N GLN A 211 -17.66 -10.05 -4.03
CA GLN A 211 -18.44 -11.23 -4.41
C GLN A 211 -18.55 -12.23 -3.25
N ARG A 212 -17.47 -12.41 -2.49
CA ARG A 212 -17.44 -13.31 -1.33
C ARG A 212 -18.24 -12.79 -0.14
N LEU A 213 -18.39 -11.47 -0.01
CA LEU A 213 -19.16 -10.85 1.07
C LEU A 213 -20.66 -10.73 0.75
N LEU A 214 -21.02 -10.66 -0.54
CA LEU A 214 -22.43 -10.46 -0.95
C LEU A 214 -23.43 -11.45 -0.35
N PRO A 215 -23.15 -12.77 -0.25
CA PRO A 215 -24.08 -13.72 0.37
C PRO A 215 -24.37 -13.43 1.85
N PHE A 216 -23.46 -12.72 2.53
CA PHE A 216 -23.54 -12.41 3.95
C PHE A 216 -23.78 -10.90 4.18
N SER A 217 -24.08 -10.14 3.12
CA SER A 217 -24.12 -8.67 3.19
C SER A 217 -25.09 -8.15 4.24
N SER A 218 -26.30 -8.70 4.30
CA SER A 218 -27.32 -8.27 5.27
C SER A 218 -26.87 -8.47 6.71
N GLN A 219 -26.29 -9.65 7.02
CA GLN A 219 -25.77 -9.95 8.36
C GLN A 219 -24.62 -9.02 8.74
N ILE A 220 -23.68 -8.82 7.82
CA ILE A 220 -22.51 -7.96 8.04
C ILE A 220 -22.94 -6.49 8.21
N GLU A 221 -23.88 -6.03 7.41
CA GLU A 221 -24.41 -4.66 7.51
C GLU A 221 -25.12 -4.42 8.84
N GLU A 222 -25.89 -5.39 9.32
CA GLU A 222 -26.55 -5.34 10.62
C GLU A 222 -25.51 -5.25 11.76
N GLU A 223 -24.52 -6.15 11.76
CA GLU A 223 -23.42 -6.15 12.73
C GLU A 223 -22.66 -4.82 12.75
N TRP A 224 -22.36 -4.25 11.57
CA TRP A 224 -21.69 -2.97 11.48
C TRP A 224 -22.58 -1.82 12.00
N LYS A 225 -23.88 -1.83 11.71
CA LYS A 225 -24.83 -0.84 12.22
C LYS A 225 -24.92 -0.89 13.75
N GLU A 226 -24.99 -2.08 14.32
CA GLU A 226 -25.00 -2.27 15.77
C GLU A 226 -23.71 -1.76 16.41
N ASN A 227 -22.55 -2.10 15.85
CA ASN A 227 -21.26 -1.60 16.31
C ASN A 227 -21.18 -0.08 16.25
N TYR A 228 -21.61 0.56 15.15
CA TYR A 228 -21.60 2.02 15.06
C TYR A 228 -22.54 2.70 16.05
N LYS A 229 -23.71 2.12 16.35
CA LYS A 229 -24.62 2.59 17.38
C LYS A 229 -24.01 2.43 18.78
N LYS A 230 -23.46 1.25 19.08
CA LYS A 230 -22.79 0.94 20.35
C LYS A 230 -21.64 1.89 20.63
N PHE A 231 -20.83 2.22 19.63
CA PHE A 231 -19.68 3.11 19.75
C PHE A 231 -19.94 4.55 19.34
N SER A 232 -21.21 5.00 19.33
CA SER A 232 -21.59 6.36 18.91
C SER A 232 -20.88 7.48 19.69
N GLY A 233 -20.50 7.22 20.95
CA GLY A 233 -19.70 8.12 21.79
C GLY A 233 -18.19 8.06 21.56
N SER A 234 -17.69 7.37 20.53
CA SER A 234 -16.27 7.28 20.28
C SER A 234 -15.62 8.64 20.04
N THR A 235 -14.52 8.91 20.75
CA THR A 235 -13.74 10.14 20.60
C THR A 235 -12.82 10.12 19.39
N CYS A 236 -12.49 8.94 18.85
CA CYS A 236 -11.54 8.77 17.74
C CYS A 236 -12.21 8.44 16.40
N ILE A 237 -13.38 7.78 16.41
CA ILE A 237 -14.12 7.37 15.21
C ILE A 237 -15.42 8.15 15.09
N ASP A 238 -15.73 8.62 13.92
CA ASP A 238 -17.01 9.24 13.56
C ASP A 238 -18.01 8.15 13.15
N CYS A 239 -18.55 7.48 14.16
CA CYS A 239 -19.50 6.38 13.96
C CYS A 239 -20.79 6.87 13.27
N LYS A 240 -21.20 8.13 13.48
CA LYS A 240 -22.36 8.71 12.79
C LYS A 240 -22.12 8.77 11.29
N LYS A 241 -20.97 9.29 10.87
CA LYS A 241 -20.58 9.33 9.45
C LYS A 241 -20.47 7.94 8.84
N ALA A 242 -19.95 6.96 9.61
CA ALA A 242 -19.83 5.59 9.15
C ALA A 242 -21.20 4.92 8.98
N LEU A 243 -22.12 5.14 9.93
CA LEU A 243 -23.47 4.63 9.89
C LEU A 243 -24.26 5.24 8.72
N THR A 244 -24.26 6.56 8.57
CA THR A 244 -24.91 7.24 7.44
C THR A 244 -24.40 6.72 6.10
N GLY A 245 -23.08 6.58 5.94
CA GLY A 245 -22.52 6.04 4.69
C GLY A 245 -22.91 4.58 4.42
N LEU A 246 -23.14 3.78 5.45
CA LEU A 246 -23.64 2.41 5.33
C LEU A 246 -25.13 2.36 5.00
N GLU A 247 -25.93 3.27 5.55
CA GLU A 247 -27.37 3.37 5.30
C GLU A 247 -27.67 3.91 3.89
N GLU A 248 -26.87 4.87 3.42
CA GLU A 248 -26.98 5.41 2.06
C GLU A 248 -26.54 4.40 1.00
N LYS A 249 -25.59 3.51 1.33
CA LYS A 249 -24.93 2.65 0.37
C LYS A 249 -24.54 1.33 1.02
N GLY A 250 -25.36 0.31 0.85
CA GLY A 250 -25.05 -1.05 1.32
C GLY A 250 -23.83 -1.67 0.63
N ILE A 251 -23.35 -2.81 1.14
CA ILE A 251 -22.17 -3.53 0.60
C ILE A 251 -22.29 -3.78 -0.90
N LYS A 252 -23.52 -4.04 -1.38
CA LYS A 252 -23.79 -4.27 -2.80
C LYS A 252 -23.38 -3.10 -3.70
N ASP A 253 -23.53 -1.87 -3.24
CA ASP A 253 -23.27 -0.65 -4.02
C ASP A 253 -21.94 0.01 -3.65
N MET A 254 -21.24 -0.50 -2.63
CA MET A 254 -19.92 -0.03 -2.23
C MET A 254 -18.82 -0.49 -3.17
N THR A 255 -17.77 0.32 -3.30
CA THR A 255 -16.48 -0.10 -3.86
C THR A 255 -15.71 -0.96 -2.86
N ASP A 256 -14.76 -1.77 -3.33
CA ASP A 256 -13.88 -2.57 -2.46
C ASP A 256 -13.17 -1.71 -1.40
N PHE A 257 -12.79 -0.46 -1.76
CA PHE A 257 -12.15 0.46 -0.83
C PHE A 257 -13.09 0.91 0.30
N GLU A 258 -14.37 1.15 -0.01
CA GLU A 258 -15.38 1.50 0.99
C GLU A 258 -15.64 0.32 1.93
N ILE A 259 -15.77 -0.89 1.39
CA ILE A 259 -15.93 -2.12 2.18
C ILE A 259 -14.75 -2.31 3.13
N VAL A 260 -13.53 -2.25 2.60
CA VAL A 260 -12.29 -2.39 3.41
C VAL A 260 -12.22 -1.34 4.51
N ARG A 261 -12.66 -0.12 4.24
CA ARG A 261 -12.73 0.95 5.26
C ARG A 261 -13.68 0.60 6.41
N HIS A 262 -14.87 0.05 6.11
CA HIS A 262 -15.81 -0.42 7.14
C HIS A 262 -15.22 -1.58 7.94
N ILE A 263 -14.61 -2.57 7.28
CA ILE A 263 -13.96 -3.71 7.94
C ILE A 263 -12.91 -3.22 8.94
N PHE A 264 -11.95 -2.39 8.51
CA PHE A 264 -10.92 -1.88 9.41
C PHE A 264 -11.46 -1.03 10.55
N THR A 265 -12.54 -0.28 10.31
CA THR A 265 -13.13 0.54 11.35
C THR A 265 -13.79 -0.32 12.42
N ASN A 266 -14.51 -1.38 12.05
CA ASN A 266 -15.12 -2.31 12.99
C ASN A 266 -14.05 -3.06 13.81
N ILE A 267 -13.02 -3.60 13.16
CA ILE A 267 -11.88 -4.23 13.85
C ILE A 267 -11.24 -3.27 14.86
N LEU A 268 -11.10 -1.98 14.52
CA LEU A 268 -10.54 -0.99 15.43
C LEU A 268 -11.46 -0.72 16.63
N LEU A 269 -12.78 -0.64 16.41
CA LEU A 269 -13.76 -0.43 17.49
C LEU A 269 -13.75 -1.59 18.48
N GLU A 270 -13.76 -2.81 18.00
CA GLU A 270 -13.65 -4.04 18.80
C GLU A 270 -12.33 -4.09 19.59
N TYR A 271 -11.21 -3.75 18.95
CA TYR A 271 -9.92 -3.67 19.61
C TYR A 271 -9.91 -2.64 20.74
N LEU A 272 -10.53 -1.48 20.53
CA LEU A 272 -10.61 -0.43 21.54
C LEU A 272 -11.48 -0.86 22.73
N GLU A 273 -12.51 -1.66 22.50
CA GLU A 273 -13.34 -2.24 23.56
C GLU A 273 -12.56 -3.28 24.38
N ALA A 274 -11.95 -4.24 23.71
CA ALA A 274 -11.14 -5.27 24.35
C ALA A 274 -10.01 -4.66 25.20
N LYS A 275 -9.42 -3.56 24.74
CA LYS A 275 -8.40 -2.84 25.50
C LYS A 275 -8.96 -2.13 26.73
N LYS A 276 -10.20 -1.67 26.70
CA LYS A 276 -10.84 -1.06 27.88
C LYS A 276 -11.09 -2.11 28.96
N SER A 277 -11.65 -3.26 28.62
CA SER A 277 -11.88 -4.36 29.57
C SER A 277 -10.57 -4.84 30.19
N TYR A 278 -9.52 -5.05 29.40
CA TYR A 278 -8.21 -5.44 29.91
C TYR A 278 -7.59 -4.44 30.90
N ASN A 279 -7.80 -3.12 30.71
CA ASN A 279 -7.28 -2.11 31.62
C ASN A 279 -8.17 -1.96 32.89
N VAL A 280 -9.41 -2.40 32.88
CA VAL A 280 -10.29 -2.45 34.06
C VAL A 280 -9.85 -3.59 34.97
N ASP A 281 -9.59 -4.77 34.42
CA ASP A 281 -9.18 -5.95 35.18
C ASP A 281 -7.83 -5.76 35.92
N ARG A 282 -6.92 -4.98 35.33
CA ARG A 282 -5.61 -4.64 35.96
C ARG A 282 -5.66 -3.56 37.03
N ARG A 283 -6.79 -2.87 37.22
CA ARG A 283 -6.96 -1.84 38.28
C ARG A 283 -7.64 -2.42 39.53
N VAL A 284 -8.00 -3.69 39.50
CA VAL A 284 -8.69 -4.40 40.59
C VAL A 284 -7.71 -5.28 41.38
N ASP A 285 -6.50 -5.49 40.84
CA ASP A 285 -5.36 -6.13 41.53
C ASP A 285 -4.37 -5.08 42.07
#